data_d9ee7a472f74c1e5bc8918d3ed4678e7
#
_entry.id   d9ee7a472f74c1e5bc8918d3ed4678e7
#
_cell.length_a   1.000
_cell.length_b   1.000
_cell.length_c   1.000
_cell.angle_alpha   90.00
_cell.angle_beta   90.00
_cell.angle_gamma   90.00
#
_symmetry.space_group_name_H-M   'P 1'
#
loop_
_entity.id
_entity.type
_entity.pdbx_description
1 polymer ?
#
loop_
_entity_poly.entity_id
_entity_poly.type
_entity_poly.pdbx_seq_one_letter_code
_entity_poly.pdbx_strand_id
1 'polypeptide(L)'
;TCDLYRELLKDVRGITLHENPSGRFDSNYWLNTIVLDPLLRVKGQENAYQATVQGAVGGAGGVTHAAVNAHTDCEPNANVEAMRVGLDAMGIESRPLWKPMHKQPVYKDCPAYVNGVSESLFKVGLCLPSGPYVTDEDVAYIVDCIKKNICYN
;
A
#
# COMPACT_ATOMS: atom_id res chain seq x y z
N THR A 1 11.48 -13.49 -4.53
CA THR A 1 10.25 -12.66 -4.54
C THR A 1 10.56 -11.21 -4.92
N CYS A 2 11.43 -10.49 -4.19
CA CYS A 2 11.74 -9.08 -4.49
C CYS A 2 12.27 -8.85 -5.91
N ASP A 3 13.24 -9.63 -6.35
CA ASP A 3 13.82 -9.50 -7.71
C ASP A 3 12.79 -9.72 -8.81
N LEU A 4 11.84 -10.63 -8.58
CA LEU A 4 10.76 -10.88 -9.53
C LEU A 4 9.76 -9.72 -9.57
N TYR A 5 9.38 -9.14 -8.42
CA TYR A 5 8.59 -7.91 -8.39
C TYR A 5 9.29 -6.78 -9.15
N ARG A 6 10.62 -6.61 -8.94
CA ARG A 6 11.42 -5.60 -9.65
C ARG A 6 11.34 -5.80 -11.17
N GLU A 7 11.54 -7.03 -11.63
CA GLU A 7 11.52 -7.34 -13.06
C GLU A 7 10.14 -7.12 -13.68
N LEU A 8 9.07 -7.56 -13.02
CA LEU A 8 7.71 -7.49 -13.57
C LEU A 8 7.07 -6.09 -13.47
N LEU A 9 7.54 -5.26 -12.52
CA LEU A 9 7.01 -3.91 -12.29
C LEU A 9 7.81 -2.82 -13.01
N LYS A 10 9.02 -3.10 -13.52
CA LYS A 10 9.93 -2.10 -14.11
C LYS A 10 9.29 -1.23 -15.19
N ASP A 11 8.39 -1.80 -15.98
CA ASP A 11 7.72 -1.13 -17.10
C ASP A 11 6.28 -0.71 -16.77
N VAL A 12 5.86 -0.84 -15.51
CA VAL A 12 4.51 -0.44 -15.07
C VAL A 12 4.52 1.04 -14.73
N ARG A 13 4.02 1.86 -15.65
CA ARG A 13 3.99 3.31 -15.48
C ARG A 13 3.19 3.72 -14.24
N GLY A 14 3.78 4.56 -13.41
CA GLY A 14 3.16 5.09 -12.20
C GLY A 14 3.27 4.17 -10.98
N ILE A 15 3.99 3.06 -11.09
CA ILE A 15 4.34 2.17 -9.98
C ILE A 15 5.86 2.06 -9.88
N THR A 16 6.40 2.17 -8.68
CA THR A 16 7.82 1.97 -8.40
C THR A 16 7.99 1.03 -7.22
N LEU A 17 8.86 0.04 -7.32
CA LEU A 17 9.25 -0.79 -6.18
C LEU A 17 10.13 0.06 -5.24
N HIS A 18 9.80 0.09 -3.95
CA HIS A 18 10.59 0.79 -2.95
C HIS A 18 11.77 -0.09 -2.54
N GLU A 19 12.98 0.35 -2.85
CA GLU A 19 14.20 -0.41 -2.66
C GLU A 19 15.18 0.31 -1.72
N ASN A 20 16.26 -0.38 -1.38
CA ASN A 20 17.36 0.21 -0.62
C ASN A 20 17.91 1.45 -1.33
N PRO A 21 18.14 2.54 -0.61
CA PRO A 21 18.60 3.79 -1.23
C PRO A 21 20.05 3.72 -1.74
N SER A 22 20.83 2.76 -1.28
CA SER A 22 22.18 2.52 -1.77
C SER A 22 22.70 1.13 -1.33
N GLY A 23 23.80 0.67 -1.94
CA GLY A 23 24.47 -0.59 -1.57
C GLY A 23 25.07 -0.62 -0.16
N ARG A 24 24.94 0.44 0.63
CA ARG A 24 25.32 0.44 2.05
C ARG A 24 24.24 -0.11 2.98
N PHE A 25 23.04 -0.37 2.46
CA PHE A 25 21.94 -0.95 3.18
C PHE A 25 21.66 -2.35 2.64
N ASP A 26 21.38 -3.27 3.54
CA ASP A 26 21.00 -4.64 3.19
C ASP A 26 19.66 -4.96 3.86
N SER A 27 18.64 -5.15 3.03
CA SER A 27 17.29 -5.48 3.48
C SER A 27 17.04 -6.97 3.32
N ASN A 28 16.39 -7.58 4.29
CA ASN A 28 15.89 -8.95 4.16
C ASN A 28 14.61 -9.03 3.33
N TYR A 29 14.09 -7.89 2.84
CA TYR A 29 12.85 -7.80 2.06
C TYR A 29 11.66 -8.52 2.71
N TRP A 30 11.56 -8.39 4.03
CA TRP A 30 10.41 -8.90 4.78
C TRP A 30 9.08 -8.44 4.18
N LEU A 31 9.05 -7.23 3.66
CA LEU A 31 7.94 -6.69 2.88
C LEU A 31 8.46 -6.14 1.55
N ASN A 32 7.74 -6.43 0.48
CA ASN A 32 7.91 -5.77 -0.80
C ASN A 32 6.89 -4.64 -0.88
N THR A 33 7.36 -3.42 -0.98
CA THR A 33 6.53 -2.22 -0.99
C THR A 33 6.58 -1.56 -2.35
N ILE A 34 5.41 -1.23 -2.89
CA ILE A 34 5.31 -0.38 -4.06
C ILE A 34 4.88 1.03 -3.66
N VAL A 35 5.36 1.99 -4.44
CA VAL A 35 4.97 3.40 -4.35
C VAL A 35 4.15 3.73 -5.59
N LEU A 36 2.96 4.27 -5.39
CA LEU A 36 2.08 4.72 -6.45
C LEU A 36 2.29 6.22 -6.70
N ASP A 37 2.50 6.60 -7.97
CA ASP A 37 2.47 8.00 -8.35
C ASP A 37 1.12 8.61 -7.93
N PRO A 38 1.09 9.76 -7.24
CA PRO A 38 -0.15 10.41 -6.83
C PRO A 38 -1.12 10.71 -7.97
N LEU A 39 -0.62 10.83 -9.21
CA LEU A 39 -1.41 11.06 -10.41
C LEU A 39 -1.89 9.77 -11.10
N LEU A 40 -1.42 8.61 -10.63
CA LEU A 40 -1.85 7.33 -11.19
C LEU A 40 -3.34 7.13 -10.93
N ARG A 41 -4.09 6.90 -12.02
CA ARG A 41 -5.52 6.60 -11.93
C ARG A 41 -5.75 5.11 -11.71
N VAL A 42 -6.51 4.78 -10.67
CA VAL A 42 -6.87 3.41 -10.29
C VAL A 42 -8.38 3.26 -10.32
N LYS A 43 -8.86 2.13 -10.79
CA LYS A 43 -10.30 1.82 -10.88
C LYS A 43 -10.96 1.93 -9.50
N GLY A 44 -12.09 2.62 -9.45
CA GLY A 44 -12.87 2.78 -8.21
C GLY A 44 -12.31 3.80 -7.22
N GLN A 45 -11.26 4.57 -7.57
CA GLN A 45 -10.64 5.50 -6.63
C GLN A 45 -11.57 6.63 -6.16
N GLU A 46 -12.58 6.98 -6.93
CA GLU A 46 -13.60 7.96 -6.55
C GLU A 46 -14.49 7.51 -5.36
N ASN A 47 -14.55 6.19 -5.15
CA ASN A 47 -15.35 5.56 -4.08
C ASN A 47 -14.50 4.78 -3.07
N ALA A 48 -13.19 4.87 -3.12
CA ALA A 48 -12.28 4.02 -2.37
C ALA A 48 -12.57 4.01 -0.86
N TYR A 49 -12.76 5.17 -0.27
CA TYR A 49 -13.05 5.29 1.17
C TYR A 49 -14.47 4.89 1.55
N GLN A 50 -15.45 5.00 0.65
CA GLN A 50 -16.82 4.56 0.89
C GLN A 50 -16.91 3.03 0.95
N ALA A 51 -16.20 2.33 0.07
CA ALA A 51 -16.13 0.88 0.07
C ALA A 51 -15.50 0.33 1.37
N THR A 52 -14.49 1.00 1.89
CA THR A 52 -13.82 0.61 3.14
C THR A 52 -14.75 0.74 4.35
N VAL A 53 -15.58 1.77 4.42
CA VAL A 53 -16.56 1.95 5.50
C VAL A 53 -17.63 0.86 5.46
N GLN A 54 -18.06 0.44 4.28
CA GLN A 54 -19.09 -0.61 4.13
C GLN A 54 -18.52 -2.01 4.39
N GLY A 55 -17.29 -2.31 4.01
CA GLY A 55 -16.63 -3.59 4.25
C GLY A 55 -16.28 -3.85 5.71
N ALA A 56 -16.29 -2.81 6.54
CA ALA A 56 -15.94 -2.88 7.96
C ALA A 56 -16.93 -3.68 8.82
N VAL A 57 -18.13 -3.98 8.33
CA VAL A 57 -19.22 -4.58 9.13
C VAL A 57 -19.24 -6.11 9.08
N GLY A 58 -18.39 -6.77 8.31
CA GLY A 58 -18.52 -8.21 8.04
C GLY A 58 -17.29 -9.10 8.22
N GLY A 59 -16.12 -8.59 8.58
CA GLY A 59 -14.89 -9.38 8.60
C GLY A 59 -14.46 -9.80 10.00
N ALA A 60 -14.31 -11.10 10.22
CA ALA A 60 -13.80 -11.66 11.45
C ALA A 60 -12.40 -11.11 11.81
N GLY A 61 -12.31 -10.31 12.86
CA GLY A 61 -11.08 -10.06 13.63
C GLY A 61 -10.14 -8.96 13.16
N GLY A 62 -10.46 -8.19 12.14
CA GLY A 62 -9.65 -7.03 11.73
C GLY A 62 -10.23 -5.71 12.23
N VAL A 63 -9.47 -4.97 13.04
CA VAL A 63 -9.75 -3.54 13.24
C VAL A 63 -9.64 -2.88 11.87
N THR A 64 -10.76 -2.48 11.31
CA THR A 64 -10.77 -1.86 9.99
C THR A 64 -10.02 -0.54 10.03
N HIS A 65 -9.13 -0.33 9.09
CA HIS A 65 -8.38 0.93 8.97
C HIS A 65 -9.32 2.16 8.97
N ALA A 66 -10.53 2.03 8.42
CA ALA A 66 -11.51 3.09 8.40
C ALA A 66 -11.95 3.56 9.80
N ALA A 67 -12.13 2.65 10.75
CA ALA A 67 -12.55 3.01 12.11
C ALA A 67 -11.41 3.69 12.90
N VAL A 68 -10.17 3.31 12.63
CA VAL A 68 -8.97 3.89 13.28
C VAL A 68 -8.62 5.25 12.66
N ASN A 69 -8.96 5.45 11.40
CA ASN A 69 -8.55 6.62 10.62
C ASN A 69 -9.57 7.76 10.62
N ALA A 70 -10.78 7.54 11.12
CA ALA A 70 -11.89 8.50 11.06
C ALA A 70 -11.58 9.89 11.69
N HIS A 71 -10.44 10.06 12.34
CA HIS A 71 -10.10 11.29 13.08
C HIS A 71 -8.67 11.78 12.86
N THR A 72 -7.99 11.37 11.79
CA THR A 72 -6.61 11.81 11.53
C THR A 72 -6.48 12.52 10.18
N ASP A 73 -5.56 13.47 10.12
CA ASP A 73 -5.22 14.26 8.93
C ASP A 73 -4.22 13.55 7.98
N CYS A 74 -3.90 12.30 8.24
CA CYS A 74 -2.91 11.53 7.49
C CYS A 74 -3.49 10.17 7.09
N GLU A 75 -3.92 10.07 5.83
CA GLU A 75 -4.48 8.87 5.22
C GLU A 75 -3.74 8.51 3.93
N PRO A 76 -3.75 7.24 3.49
CA PRO A 76 -3.31 6.89 2.16
C PRO A 76 -4.06 7.67 1.08
N ASN A 77 -3.44 7.92 -0.05
CA ASN A 77 -4.13 8.54 -1.17
C ASN A 77 -5.25 7.63 -1.69
N ALA A 78 -6.28 8.22 -2.28
CA ALA A 78 -7.44 7.47 -2.79
C ALA A 78 -7.07 6.40 -3.82
N ASN A 79 -6.03 6.60 -4.62
CA ASN A 79 -5.55 5.60 -5.57
C ASN A 79 -4.85 4.41 -4.89
N VAL A 80 -4.16 4.63 -3.77
CA VAL A 80 -3.58 3.55 -2.95
C VAL A 80 -4.67 2.71 -2.32
N GLU A 81 -5.68 3.35 -1.72
CA GLU A 81 -6.81 2.64 -1.12
C GLU A 81 -7.64 1.89 -2.18
N ALA A 82 -7.87 2.48 -3.35
CA ALA A 82 -8.54 1.81 -4.46
C ALA A 82 -7.75 0.59 -4.96
N MET A 83 -6.43 0.70 -5.06
CA MET A 83 -5.56 -0.43 -5.43
C MET A 83 -5.67 -1.56 -4.38
N ARG A 84 -5.62 -1.22 -3.10
CA ARG A 84 -5.80 -2.18 -2.01
C ARG A 84 -7.14 -2.92 -2.11
N VAL A 85 -8.23 -2.17 -2.28
CA VAL A 85 -9.59 -2.74 -2.42
C VAL A 85 -9.71 -3.60 -3.67
N GLY A 86 -9.14 -3.13 -4.80
CA GLY A 86 -9.13 -3.89 -6.05
C GLY A 86 -8.36 -5.20 -5.97
N LEU A 87 -7.24 -5.22 -5.24
CA LEU A 87 -6.46 -6.43 -4.99
C LEU A 87 -7.20 -7.39 -4.04
N ASP A 88 -7.82 -6.87 -2.98
CA ASP A 88 -8.62 -7.65 -2.04
C ASP A 88 -9.79 -8.37 -2.75
N ALA A 89 -10.46 -7.69 -3.67
CA ALA A 89 -11.51 -8.30 -4.50
C ALA A 89 -11.02 -9.45 -5.41
N MET A 90 -9.71 -9.53 -5.64
CA MET A 90 -9.05 -10.61 -6.39
C MET A 90 -8.37 -11.65 -5.47
N GLY A 91 -8.65 -11.60 -4.15
CA GLY A 91 -8.10 -12.51 -3.16
C GLY A 91 -6.64 -12.21 -2.76
N ILE A 92 -6.14 -11.00 -3.03
CA ILE A 92 -4.79 -10.59 -2.72
C ILE A 92 -4.81 -9.63 -1.53
N GLU A 93 -4.29 -10.06 -0.39
CA GLU A 93 -4.13 -9.20 0.77
C GLU A 93 -2.97 -8.24 0.55
N SER A 94 -3.26 -6.94 0.61
CA SER A 94 -2.26 -5.88 0.60
C SER A 94 -2.58 -4.86 1.69
N ARG A 95 -1.57 -4.12 2.15
CA ARG A 95 -1.73 -3.18 3.25
C ARG A 95 -1.00 -1.88 2.96
N PRO A 96 -1.57 -0.70 3.32
CA PRO A 96 -0.81 0.53 3.34
C PRO A 96 0.44 0.38 4.21
N LEU A 97 1.42 1.24 4.03
CA LEU A 97 2.53 1.37 4.97
C LEU A 97 2.02 1.74 6.37
N TRP A 98 2.86 1.59 7.39
CA TRP A 98 2.48 1.98 8.76
C TRP A 98 2.25 3.47 8.86
N LYS A 99 1.12 3.83 9.49
CA LYS A 99 0.86 5.23 9.85
C LYS A 99 1.99 5.72 10.75
N PRO A 100 2.61 6.86 10.45
CA PRO A 100 3.69 7.43 11.26
C PRO A 100 3.29 7.56 12.73
N MET A 101 4.19 7.23 13.64
CA MET A 101 3.92 7.18 15.08
C MET A 101 3.33 8.48 15.61
N HIS A 102 3.90 9.63 15.20
CA HIS A 102 3.43 10.95 15.63
C HIS A 102 2.03 11.33 15.08
N LYS A 103 1.50 10.54 14.12
CA LYS A 103 0.13 10.69 13.59
C LYS A 103 -0.86 9.70 14.22
N GLN A 104 -0.39 8.83 15.09
CA GLN A 104 -1.26 7.91 15.81
C GLN A 104 -1.86 8.62 17.05
N PRO A 105 -3.17 8.47 17.32
CA PRO A 105 -3.84 9.20 18.39
C PRO A 105 -3.18 9.06 19.77
N VAL A 106 -2.59 7.89 20.05
CA VAL A 106 -1.93 7.60 21.34
C VAL A 106 -0.64 8.41 21.54
N TYR A 107 0.00 8.88 20.45
CA TYR A 107 1.28 9.60 20.49
C TYR A 107 1.17 11.06 20.07
N LYS A 108 -0.04 11.58 19.86
CA LYS A 108 -0.27 12.94 19.36
C LYS A 108 0.37 14.06 20.18
N ASP A 109 0.48 13.85 21.50
CA ASP A 109 1.02 14.81 22.45
C ASP A 109 2.49 14.51 22.83
N CYS A 110 3.12 13.53 22.19
CA CYS A 110 4.51 13.16 22.41
C CYS A 110 5.46 14.05 21.59
N PRO A 111 6.66 14.37 22.11
CA PRO A 111 7.68 15.04 21.33
C PRO A 111 8.02 14.25 20.05
N ALA A 112 8.11 14.92 18.90
CA ALA A 112 8.42 14.30 17.63
C ALA A 112 9.47 15.12 16.86
N TYR A 113 10.43 14.40 16.24
CA TYR A 113 11.42 14.97 15.33
C TYR A 113 11.12 14.44 13.94
N VAL A 114 10.42 15.24 13.14
CA VAL A 114 9.87 14.81 11.85
C VAL A 114 10.28 15.75 10.71
N ASN A 115 10.43 15.19 9.52
CA ASN A 115 10.74 15.93 8.30
C ASN A 115 9.73 15.67 7.16
N GLY A 116 8.59 15.00 7.46
CA GLY A 116 7.53 14.70 6.50
C GLY A 116 7.75 13.48 5.63
N VAL A 117 8.91 12.84 5.63
CA VAL A 117 9.22 11.68 4.77
C VAL A 117 8.31 10.49 5.08
N SER A 118 8.13 10.13 6.35
CA SER A 118 7.27 9.00 6.73
C SER A 118 5.80 9.23 6.37
N GLU A 119 5.31 10.46 6.49
CA GLU A 119 3.94 10.82 6.08
C GLU A 119 3.79 10.72 4.56
N SER A 120 4.77 11.22 3.80
CA SER A 120 4.72 11.15 2.33
C SER A 120 4.75 9.71 1.83
N LEU A 121 5.57 8.84 2.42
CA LEU A 121 5.63 7.42 2.08
C LEU A 121 4.32 6.69 2.46
N PHE A 122 3.74 6.99 3.62
CA PHE A 122 2.47 6.41 4.04
C PHE A 122 1.33 6.72 3.05
N LYS A 123 1.33 7.93 2.49
CA LYS A 123 0.30 8.35 1.53
C LYS A 123 0.34 7.60 0.21
N VAL A 124 1.50 7.13 -0.22
CA VAL A 124 1.71 6.55 -1.56
C VAL A 124 2.13 5.08 -1.55
N GLY A 125 2.46 4.54 -0.39
CA GLY A 125 3.04 3.20 -0.27
C GLY A 125 2.01 2.11 -0.02
N LEU A 126 2.21 0.94 -0.65
CA LEU A 126 1.40 -0.26 -0.48
C LEU A 126 2.31 -1.48 -0.35
N CYS A 127 2.15 -2.25 0.74
CA CYS A 127 2.84 -3.52 0.95
C CYS A 127 2.15 -4.65 0.19
N LEU A 128 2.93 -5.42 -0.55
CA LEU A 128 2.50 -6.60 -1.30
C LEU A 128 2.85 -7.89 -0.54
N PRO A 129 2.18 -9.01 -0.85
CA PRO A 129 2.52 -10.32 -0.30
C PRO A 129 4.00 -10.65 -0.50
N SER A 130 4.70 -11.06 0.56
CA SER A 130 6.15 -11.22 0.57
C SER A 130 6.62 -12.42 1.41
N GLY A 131 5.70 -13.21 1.89
CA GLY A 131 6.00 -14.36 2.76
C GLY A 131 6.75 -15.49 2.04
N PRO A 132 7.33 -16.44 2.78
CA PRO A 132 8.11 -17.54 2.22
C PRO A 132 7.26 -18.52 1.37
N TYR A 133 5.96 -18.45 1.49
CA TYR A 133 5.02 -19.28 0.72
C TYR A 133 4.56 -18.63 -0.59
N VAL A 134 4.96 -17.36 -0.84
CA VAL A 134 4.62 -16.67 -2.09
C VAL A 134 5.49 -17.22 -3.21
N THR A 135 4.86 -17.88 -4.16
CA THR A 135 5.52 -18.47 -5.33
C THR A 135 5.78 -17.44 -6.43
N ASP A 136 6.54 -17.82 -7.44
CA ASP A 136 6.79 -16.93 -8.59
C ASP A 136 5.51 -16.73 -9.42
N GLU A 137 4.65 -17.76 -9.49
CA GLU A 137 3.32 -17.68 -10.12
C GLU A 137 2.40 -16.72 -9.36
N ASP A 138 2.45 -16.73 -8.02
CA ASP A 138 1.69 -15.77 -7.20
C ASP A 138 2.14 -14.34 -7.47
N VAL A 139 3.45 -14.09 -7.54
CA VAL A 139 3.99 -12.76 -7.85
C VAL A 139 3.53 -12.29 -9.24
N ALA A 140 3.58 -13.17 -10.24
CA ALA A 140 3.11 -12.85 -11.59
C ALA A 140 1.61 -12.52 -11.60
N TYR A 141 0.80 -13.30 -10.87
CA TYR A 141 -0.63 -13.04 -10.72
C TYR A 141 -0.90 -11.71 -10.02
N ILE A 142 -0.19 -11.40 -8.93
CA ILE A 142 -0.32 -10.13 -8.19
C ILE A 142 -0.02 -8.95 -9.11
N VAL A 143 1.07 -9.02 -9.87
CA VAL A 143 1.45 -7.93 -10.80
C VAL A 143 0.43 -7.77 -11.93
N ASP A 144 -0.12 -8.88 -12.44
CA ASP A 144 -1.19 -8.83 -13.44
C ASP A 144 -2.46 -8.17 -12.88
N CYS A 145 -2.83 -8.48 -11.64
CA CYS A 145 -3.94 -7.85 -10.94
C CYS A 145 -3.70 -6.35 -10.69
N ILE A 146 -2.48 -5.94 -10.34
CA ILE A 146 -2.10 -4.53 -10.24
C ILE A 146 -2.34 -3.82 -11.58
N LYS A 147 -1.81 -4.37 -12.68
CA LYS A 147 -1.98 -3.82 -14.04
C LYS A 147 -3.44 -3.69 -14.45
N LYS A 148 -4.28 -4.68 -14.09
CA LYS A 148 -5.73 -4.65 -14.38
C LYS A 148 -6.49 -3.56 -13.62
N ASN A 149 -5.98 -3.13 -12.47
CA ASN A 149 -6.59 -2.06 -11.67
C ASN A 149 -6.17 -0.65 -12.13
N ILE A 150 -5.12 -0.50 -12.94
CA ILE A 150 -4.68 0.79 -13.47
C ILE A 150 -5.57 1.21 -14.63
N CYS A 151 -5.98 2.48 -14.65
CA CYS A 151 -6.62 3.11 -15.80
C CYS A 151 -5.54 3.72 -16.70
N TYR A 152 -5.21 3.06 -17.80
CA TYR A 152 -4.40 3.67 -18.85
C TYR A 152 -5.29 4.54 -19.72
N ASN A 153 -4.99 5.84 -19.78
CA ASN A 153 -5.57 6.77 -20.73
C ASN A 153 -4.82 6.70 -22.05
#